data_0f9cc4ed1f8df2bab353cab9c2ebaf68
#
_entry.id   0f9cc4ed1f8df2bab353cab9c2ebaf68
#
_cell.length_a   1.000
_cell.length_b   1.000
_cell.length_c   1.000
_cell.angle_alpha   90.00
_cell.angle_beta   90.00
_cell.angle_gamma   90.00
#
_symmetry.space_group_name_H-M   'P 1'
#
loop_
_entity.id
_entity.type
_entity.pdbx_description
1 polymer ?
#
loop_
_entity_poly.entity_id
_entity_poly.type
_entity_poly.pdbx_seq_one_letter_code
_entity_poly.pdbx_strand_id
1 'polypeptide(L)' 'MAEPNELPEIDLDVVDILRIALTTDPQGETMISLEMASGQVMNLVFSPETFTKLEALIAKANEAQAQVSTIQ' A
#
# COMPACT_ATOMS: atom_id res chain seq x y z
N MET A 1 11.79 -24.21 -12.68
CA MET A 1 12.53 -22.95 -12.64
C MET A 1 11.57 -21.80 -12.88
N ALA A 2 11.67 -20.75 -12.05
CA ALA A 2 10.78 -19.60 -12.20
C ALA A 2 11.13 -18.83 -13.47
N GLU A 3 10.11 -18.23 -14.06
CA GLU A 3 10.32 -17.40 -15.22
C GLU A 3 11.02 -16.10 -14.82
N PRO A 4 11.80 -15.49 -15.75
CA PRO A 4 12.55 -14.28 -15.38
C PRO A 4 11.67 -13.14 -14.88
N ASN A 5 10.40 -13.08 -15.33
CA ASN A 5 9.50 -12.04 -14.91
C ASN A 5 8.61 -12.42 -13.73
N GLU A 6 8.80 -13.60 -13.19
CA GLU A 6 8.08 -14.00 -11.98
C GLU A 6 8.80 -13.45 -10.76
N LEU A 7 8.03 -12.90 -9.84
CA LEU A 7 8.55 -12.40 -8.59
C LEU A 7 7.98 -13.21 -7.45
N PRO A 8 8.79 -13.49 -6.42
CA PRO A 8 8.25 -14.18 -5.24
C PRO A 8 7.17 -13.33 -4.59
N GLU A 9 6.14 -14.01 -4.14
CA GLU A 9 5.06 -13.34 -3.45
C GLU A 9 4.92 -13.88 -2.04
N ILE A 10 4.61 -12.99 -1.11
CA ILE A 10 4.33 -13.36 0.26
C ILE A 10 3.14 -12.56 0.73
N ASP A 11 2.21 -13.22 1.40
CA ASP A 11 1.02 -12.58 1.93
C ASP A 11 1.24 -12.28 3.40
N LEU A 12 1.10 -11.02 3.76
CA LEU A 12 1.24 -10.57 5.14
C LEU A 12 -0.05 -9.93 5.59
N ASP A 13 -0.57 -10.39 6.71
CA ASP A 13 -1.81 -9.84 7.25
C ASP A 13 -1.53 -8.57 8.01
N VAL A 14 -2.14 -7.48 7.59
CA VAL A 14 -2.03 -6.18 8.23
C VAL A 14 -3.27 -5.99 9.09
N VAL A 15 -3.08 -5.73 10.38
CA VAL A 15 -4.20 -5.54 11.30
C VAL A 15 -4.49 -4.07 11.58
N ASP A 16 -3.51 -3.19 11.36
CA ASP A 16 -3.74 -1.77 11.61
C ASP A 16 -2.74 -0.94 10.81
N ILE A 17 -3.14 0.26 10.48
CA ILE A 17 -2.25 1.26 9.88
C ILE A 17 -1.95 2.28 10.97
N LEU A 18 -0.69 2.35 11.39
CA LEU A 18 -0.33 3.17 12.54
C LEU A 18 -0.13 4.63 12.17
N ARG A 19 0.50 4.89 11.03
CA ARG A 19 0.72 6.28 10.59
C ARG A 19 1.26 6.33 9.19
N ILE A 20 1.16 7.52 8.60
CA ILE A 20 1.77 7.84 7.32
C ILE A 20 2.65 9.05 7.56
N ALA A 21 3.92 8.93 7.23
CA ALA A 21 4.86 10.04 7.33
C ALA A 21 5.09 10.62 5.95
N LEU A 22 4.57 11.82 5.75
CA LEU A 22 4.70 12.53 4.48
C LEU A 22 5.80 13.57 4.60
N THR A 23 6.46 13.84 3.48
CA THR A 23 7.43 14.92 3.42
C THR A 23 6.92 16.00 2.50
N THR A 24 7.29 17.25 2.78
CA THR A 24 6.95 18.36 1.91
C THR A 24 7.94 18.50 0.75
N ASP A 25 9.03 17.75 0.81
CA ASP A 25 10.00 17.74 -0.27
C ASP A 25 9.43 16.95 -1.44
N PRO A 26 9.27 17.53 -2.63
CA PRO A 26 8.71 16.80 -3.78
C PRO A 26 9.55 15.61 -4.18
N GLN A 27 10.81 15.54 -3.75
CA GLN A 27 11.65 14.38 -4.02
C GLN A 27 11.74 13.46 -2.81
N GLY A 28 11.01 13.76 -1.76
CA GLY A 28 11.05 12.97 -0.55
C GLY A 28 10.20 11.72 -0.63
N GLU A 29 10.53 10.77 0.21
CA GLU A 29 9.84 9.51 0.27
C GLU A 29 8.70 9.56 1.26
N THR A 30 7.72 8.70 1.04
CA THR A 30 6.59 8.54 1.96
C THR A 30 6.76 7.21 2.69
N MET A 31 6.55 7.21 3.99
CA MET A 31 6.65 5.99 4.78
C MET A 31 5.30 5.68 5.40
N ILE A 32 4.88 4.44 5.27
CA ILE A 32 3.65 3.96 5.91
C ILE A 32 4.05 2.91 6.93
N SER A 33 3.61 3.11 8.16
CA SER A 33 3.88 2.16 9.25
C SER A 33 2.65 1.32 9.49
N LEU A 34 2.83 0.02 9.45
CA LEU A 34 1.75 -0.96 9.57
C LEU A 34 2.01 -1.88 10.73
N GLU A 35 0.93 -2.26 11.41
CA GLU A 35 1.01 -3.32 12.42
C GLU A 35 0.56 -4.62 11.77
N MET A 36 1.39 -5.65 11.91
CA MET A 36 1.14 -6.95 11.31
C MET A 36 0.50 -7.89 12.32
N ALA A 37 -0.18 -8.92 11.81
CA ALA A 37 -0.83 -9.90 12.67
C ALA A 37 0.17 -10.61 13.59
N SER A 38 1.44 -10.67 13.19
CA SER A 38 2.49 -11.25 14.02
C SER A 38 2.89 -10.38 15.21
N GLY A 39 2.39 -9.16 15.28
CA GLY A 39 2.77 -8.20 16.32
C GLY A 39 3.93 -7.31 15.94
N GLN A 40 4.48 -7.49 14.76
CA GLN A 40 5.59 -6.67 14.29
C GLN A 40 5.07 -5.40 13.62
N VAL A 41 5.89 -4.37 13.66
CA VAL A 41 5.62 -3.13 12.92
C VAL A 41 6.49 -3.13 11.68
N MET A 42 5.87 -2.88 10.54
CA MET A 42 6.57 -2.84 9.28
C MET A 42 6.45 -1.45 8.68
N ASN A 43 7.59 -0.89 8.28
CA ASN A 43 7.63 0.42 7.65
C ASN A 43 7.85 0.24 6.16
N LEU A 44 6.92 0.74 5.36
CA LEU A 44 7.02 0.69 3.90
C LEU A 44 7.42 2.06 3.40
N VAL A 45 8.50 2.11 2.65
CA VAL A 45 9.04 3.37 2.14
C VAL A 45 8.81 3.41 0.64
N PHE A 46 8.16 4.48 0.19
CA PHE A 46 7.78 4.64 -1.20
C PHE A 46 8.44 5.88 -1.79
N SER A 47 8.97 5.72 -3.00
CA SER A 47 9.37 6.88 -3.78
C SER A 47 8.12 7.68 -4.17
N PRO A 48 8.25 8.97 -4.52
CA PRO A 48 7.11 9.76 -4.93
C PRO A 48 6.33 9.14 -6.08
N GLU A 49 7.04 8.59 -7.05
CA GLU A 49 6.40 7.98 -8.21
C GLU A 49 5.59 6.74 -7.82
N THR A 50 6.18 5.89 -7.00
CA THR A 50 5.51 4.68 -6.54
C THR A 50 4.31 5.01 -5.66
N PHE A 51 4.45 6.02 -4.82
CA PHE A 51 3.35 6.42 -3.96
C PHE A 51 2.17 6.97 -4.77
N THR A 52 2.46 7.73 -5.83
CA THR A 52 1.41 8.21 -6.73
C THR A 52 0.65 7.04 -7.36
N LYS A 53 1.38 6.00 -7.73
CA LYS A 53 0.76 4.80 -8.29
C LYS A 53 -0.11 4.11 -7.25
N LEU A 54 0.34 4.05 -6.02
CA LEU A 54 -0.44 3.47 -4.93
C LEU A 54 -1.74 4.24 -4.72
N GLU A 55 -1.67 5.56 -4.71
CA GLU A 55 -2.85 6.40 -4.56
C GLU A 55 -3.86 6.14 -5.68
N ALA A 56 -3.38 6.03 -6.90
CA ALA A 56 -4.25 5.78 -8.04
C ALA A 56 -4.94 4.42 -7.93
N LEU A 57 -4.22 3.41 -7.48
CA LEU A 57 -4.79 2.07 -7.32
C LEU A 57 -5.81 2.02 -6.19
N ILE A 58 -5.54 2.72 -5.10
CA ILE A 58 -6.48 2.79 -3.98
C ILE A 58 -7.76 3.51 -4.41
N ALA A 59 -7.63 4.61 -5.15
CA ALA A 59 -8.79 5.33 -5.64
C ALA A 59 -9.66 4.45 -6.53
N LYS A 60 -9.02 3.65 -7.37
CA LYS A 60 -9.71 2.73 -8.24
C LYS A 60 -10.46 1.65 -7.45
N ALA A 61 -9.82 1.12 -6.42
CA ALA A 61 -10.44 0.12 -5.57
C ALA A 61 -11.64 0.70 -4.83
N ASN A 62 -11.51 1.92 -4.31
CA ASN A 62 -12.60 2.59 -3.63
C ASN A 62 -13.79 2.84 -4.55
N GLU A 63 -13.51 3.22 -5.78
CA GLU A 63 -14.54 3.43 -6.76
C GLU A 63 -15.31 2.14 -7.05
N ALA A 64 -14.58 1.04 -7.21
CA ALA A 64 -15.20 -0.26 -7.43
C ALA A 64 -16.05 -0.68 -6.24
N GLN A 65 -15.57 -0.46 -5.03
CA GLN A 65 -16.32 -0.80 -3.83
C GLN A 65 -17.58 0.06 -3.69
N ALA A 66 -17.48 1.33 -4.03
CA ALA A 66 -18.63 2.22 -3.97
C ALA A 66 -19.73 1.74 -4.91
N GLN A 67 -19.36 1.27 -6.09
CA GLN A 67 -20.34 0.74 -7.04
C GLN A 67 -21.02 -0.51 -6.51
N VAL A 68 -20.24 -1.39 -5.89
CA VAL A 68 -20.82 -2.61 -5.31
C VAL A 68 -21.74 -2.25 -4.14
N SER A 69 -21.35 -1.29 -3.33
CA SER A 69 -22.13 -0.91 -2.16
C SER A 69 -23.46 -0.29 -2.52
N THR A 70 -23.57 0.34 -3.65
CA THR A 70 -24.80 1.00 -4.04
C THR A 70 -25.85 0.07 -4.62
N ILE A 71 -25.51 -1.18 -4.76
CA ILE A 71 -26.42 -2.16 -5.37
C ILE A 71 -27.35 -2.78 -4.35
N GLN A 72 -27.40 -2.36 -3.20
CA GLN A 72 -28.24 -3.00 -2.18
C GLN A 72 -29.71 -2.89 -2.39
#